data_03f4bb50e8d1cd9d2d70784f8c0cef8b
#
_entry.id   03f4bb50e8d1cd9d2d70784f8c0cef8b
#
_cell.length_a   1.000
_cell.length_b   1.000
_cell.length_c   1.000
_cell.angle_alpha   90.00
_cell.angle_beta   90.00
_cell.angle_gamma   90.00
#
_symmetry.space_group_name_H-M   'P 1'
#
loop_
_entity.id
_entity.type
_entity.pdbx_description
1 polymer ?
#
loop_
_entity_poly.entity_id
_entity_poly.type
_entity_poly.pdbx_seq_one_letter_code
_entity_poly.pdbx_strand_id
1 'polypeptide(L)'
;MRIVGVDVEHPRAWTISSVMVIAACRAVHVCLPLIAHVGLPHLGVMTKQPVVLLFAGSVLLYFCLVTIVSLFEDSGGGRKALLFVTLALLPAVLGLPAYLLSLPGTAKSPILGIFVPLLVLVGLLTMLWRRLDAARREPTPPNLGACVGAGIRGEALLMCGFALMLVHDQPWWGLLALAMYPAGALLSKWISLT
;
A
#
# COMPACT_ATOMS: atom_id res chain seq x y z
N MET A 1 -17.62 -8.85 21.06
CA MET A 1 -18.73 -8.17 20.35
C MET A 1 -19.67 -9.25 19.85
N ARG A 2 -20.85 -9.43 20.48
CA ARG A 2 -21.85 -10.39 20.03
C ARG A 2 -22.66 -9.73 18.92
N ILE A 3 -22.42 -10.12 17.70
CA ILE A 3 -23.33 -9.83 16.60
C ILE A 3 -24.36 -10.93 16.59
N VAL A 4 -25.57 -10.57 17.06
CA VAL A 4 -26.83 -11.31 16.93
C VAL A 4 -26.70 -12.78 16.49
N GLY A 5 -26.56 -13.67 17.49
CA GLY A 5 -27.01 -15.09 17.35
C GLY A 5 -26.27 -16.01 16.39
N VAL A 6 -25.13 -15.64 15.85
CA VAL A 6 -24.29 -16.53 15.03
C VAL A 6 -23.06 -16.90 15.84
N ASP A 7 -23.03 -18.12 16.35
CA ASP A 7 -21.81 -18.73 16.84
C ASP A 7 -20.88 -18.95 15.64
N VAL A 8 -19.90 -18.05 15.48
CA VAL A 8 -18.89 -18.17 14.43
C VAL A 8 -17.86 -19.20 14.89
N GLU A 9 -18.07 -20.45 14.54
CA GLU A 9 -17.19 -21.57 14.90
C GLU A 9 -15.74 -21.41 14.36
N HIS A 10 -15.50 -20.52 13.39
CA HIS A 10 -14.17 -20.26 12.82
C HIS A 10 -13.86 -18.77 12.65
N PRO A 11 -13.62 -18.02 13.75
CA PRO A 11 -13.34 -16.58 13.67
C PRO A 11 -12.11 -16.25 12.80
N ARG A 12 -11.12 -17.17 12.72
CA ARG A 12 -9.88 -16.95 11.94
C ARG A 12 -10.10 -16.98 10.43
N ALA A 13 -10.95 -17.85 9.91
CA ALA A 13 -11.23 -17.95 8.48
C ALA A 13 -11.96 -16.69 7.97
N TRP A 14 -12.92 -16.21 8.72
CA TRP A 14 -13.62 -14.95 8.40
C TRP A 14 -12.70 -13.74 8.44
N THR A 15 -11.75 -13.70 9.36
CA THR A 15 -10.78 -12.62 9.48
C THR A 15 -9.85 -12.57 8.27
N ILE A 16 -9.34 -13.72 7.81
CA ILE A 16 -8.48 -13.78 6.61
C ILE A 16 -9.25 -13.38 5.36
N SER A 17 -10.48 -13.88 5.19
CA SER A 17 -11.29 -13.54 4.01
C SER A 17 -11.64 -12.05 3.98
N SER A 18 -11.96 -11.42 5.13
CA SER A 18 -12.24 -9.98 5.19
C SER A 18 -11.01 -9.14 4.85
N VAL A 19 -9.81 -9.52 5.32
CA VAL A 19 -8.55 -8.86 4.94
C VAL A 19 -8.36 -8.90 3.43
N MET A 20 -8.52 -10.09 2.83
CA MET A 20 -8.33 -10.27 1.39
C MET A 20 -9.36 -9.47 0.58
N VAL A 21 -10.63 -9.47 1.00
CA VAL A 21 -11.68 -8.71 0.31
C VAL A 21 -11.41 -7.20 0.37
N ILE A 22 -11.08 -6.66 1.55
CA ILE A 22 -10.80 -5.23 1.71
C ILE A 22 -9.56 -4.84 0.89
N ALA A 23 -8.50 -5.63 0.95
CA ALA A 23 -7.28 -5.38 0.20
C ALA A 23 -7.52 -5.46 -1.32
N ALA A 24 -8.30 -6.45 -1.79
CA ALA A 24 -8.68 -6.61 -3.18
C ALA A 24 -9.54 -5.43 -3.67
N CYS A 25 -10.54 -5.00 -2.91
CA CYS A 25 -11.36 -3.83 -3.25
C CYS A 25 -10.50 -2.57 -3.41
N ARG A 26 -9.54 -2.33 -2.51
CA ARG A 26 -8.62 -1.19 -2.60
C ARG A 26 -7.67 -1.32 -3.79
N ALA A 27 -7.10 -2.50 -4.03
CA ALA A 27 -6.24 -2.75 -5.18
C ALA A 27 -6.99 -2.53 -6.50
N VAL A 28 -8.22 -3.02 -6.61
CA VAL A 28 -9.10 -2.79 -7.78
C VAL A 28 -9.37 -1.30 -7.95
N HIS A 29 -9.70 -0.58 -6.87
CA HIS A 29 -9.93 0.87 -6.93
C HIS A 29 -8.73 1.63 -7.48
N VAL A 30 -7.53 1.29 -7.05
CA VAL A 30 -6.27 1.88 -7.55
C VAL A 30 -6.02 1.53 -9.02
N CYS A 31 -6.38 0.31 -9.44
CA CYS A 31 -6.21 -0.14 -10.83
C CYS A 31 -7.29 0.37 -11.79
N LEU A 32 -8.45 0.83 -11.29
CA LEU A 32 -9.56 1.29 -12.13
C LEU A 32 -9.18 2.37 -13.15
N PRO A 33 -8.41 3.43 -12.81
CA PRO A 33 -8.00 4.43 -13.79
C PRO A 33 -7.15 3.85 -14.92
N LEU A 34 -6.29 2.88 -14.60
CA LEU A 34 -5.47 2.19 -15.60
C LEU A 34 -6.37 1.35 -16.53
N ILE A 35 -7.33 0.62 -15.96
CA ILE A 35 -8.29 -0.19 -16.71
C ILE A 35 -9.16 0.71 -17.60
N ALA A 36 -9.61 1.85 -17.10
CA ALA A 36 -10.42 2.80 -17.85
C ALA A 36 -9.64 3.42 -19.00
N HIS A 37 -8.34 3.71 -18.81
CA HIS A 37 -7.48 4.29 -19.83
C HIS A 37 -7.18 3.30 -20.97
N VAL A 38 -6.96 2.04 -20.65
CA VAL A 38 -6.56 1.00 -21.61
C VAL A 38 -7.77 0.39 -22.33
N GLY A 39 -8.91 0.36 -21.67
CA GLY A 39 -10.14 -0.28 -22.15
C GLY A 39 -10.16 -1.79 -21.93
N LEU A 40 -11.36 -2.32 -21.68
CA LEU A 40 -11.60 -3.72 -21.38
C LEU A 40 -11.04 -4.72 -22.43
N PRO A 41 -11.09 -4.44 -23.75
CA PRO A 41 -10.58 -5.37 -24.75
C PRO A 41 -9.09 -5.65 -24.65
N HIS A 42 -8.31 -4.69 -24.14
CA HIS A 42 -6.86 -4.82 -24.00
C HIS A 42 -6.40 -5.38 -22.65
N LEU A 43 -7.32 -5.57 -21.72
CA LEU A 43 -7.03 -6.08 -20.38
C LEU A 43 -6.35 -7.47 -20.43
N GLY A 44 -6.81 -8.36 -21.30
CA GLY A 44 -6.22 -9.70 -21.47
C GLY A 44 -4.77 -9.70 -21.97
N VAL A 45 -4.36 -8.67 -22.69
CA VAL A 45 -2.96 -8.49 -23.11
C VAL A 45 -2.14 -7.88 -21.99
N MET A 46 -2.70 -6.88 -21.29
CA MET A 46 -2.01 -6.20 -20.19
C MET A 46 -1.76 -7.10 -18.99
N THR A 47 -2.71 -7.96 -18.65
CA THR A 47 -2.55 -8.91 -17.52
C THR A 47 -1.45 -9.95 -17.75
N LYS A 48 -0.94 -10.08 -18.99
CA LYS A 48 0.23 -10.91 -19.31
C LYS A 48 1.56 -10.17 -19.14
N GLN A 49 1.53 -8.85 -18.95
CA GLN A 49 2.74 -8.06 -18.77
C GLN A 49 3.26 -8.19 -17.33
N PRO A 50 4.51 -8.63 -17.11
CA PRO A 50 5.06 -8.80 -15.75
C PRO A 50 5.02 -7.52 -14.91
N VAL A 51 5.21 -6.36 -15.54
CA VAL A 51 5.15 -5.05 -14.88
C VAL A 51 3.76 -4.79 -14.27
N VAL A 52 2.69 -5.10 -15.01
CA VAL A 52 1.31 -4.91 -14.55
C VAL A 52 0.98 -5.86 -13.41
N LEU A 53 1.41 -7.12 -13.51
CA LEU A 53 1.23 -8.10 -12.44
C LEU A 53 1.99 -7.72 -11.16
N LEU A 54 3.23 -7.24 -11.31
CA LEU A 54 4.04 -6.78 -10.18
C LEU A 54 3.43 -5.51 -9.54
N PHE A 55 2.98 -4.57 -10.35
CA PHE A 55 2.28 -3.38 -9.85
C PHE A 55 1.04 -3.77 -9.04
N ALA A 56 0.13 -4.54 -9.64
CA ALA A 56 -1.09 -4.99 -8.97
C ALA A 56 -0.79 -5.83 -7.72
N GLY A 57 0.18 -6.73 -7.81
CA GLY A 57 0.63 -7.57 -6.69
C GLY A 57 1.25 -6.75 -5.56
N SER A 58 2.06 -5.75 -5.87
CA SER A 58 2.65 -4.84 -4.87
C SER A 58 1.58 -4.03 -4.15
N VAL A 59 0.61 -3.49 -4.88
CA VAL A 59 -0.52 -2.73 -4.31
C VAL A 59 -1.39 -3.64 -3.44
N LEU A 60 -1.75 -4.83 -3.94
CA LEU A 60 -2.54 -5.80 -3.19
C LEU A 60 -1.82 -6.20 -1.89
N LEU A 61 -0.54 -6.56 -1.98
CA LEU A 61 0.27 -6.94 -0.83
C LEU A 61 0.35 -5.80 0.18
N TYR A 62 0.61 -4.58 -0.27
CA TYR A 62 0.64 -3.40 0.60
C TYR A 62 -0.66 -3.24 1.40
N PHE A 63 -1.82 -3.32 0.75
CA PHE A 63 -3.11 -3.21 1.44
C PHE A 63 -3.41 -4.40 2.35
N CYS A 64 -3.02 -5.61 1.97
CA CYS A 64 -3.09 -6.76 2.87
C CYS A 64 -2.31 -6.50 4.17
N LEU A 65 -1.09 -5.96 4.06
CA LEU A 65 -0.24 -5.68 5.22
C LEU A 65 -0.84 -4.61 6.13
N VAL A 66 -1.36 -3.51 5.57
CA VAL A 66 -2.05 -2.45 6.33
C VAL A 66 -3.29 -3.01 7.03
N THR A 67 -4.08 -3.85 6.33
CA THR A 67 -5.28 -4.47 6.90
C THR A 67 -4.93 -5.49 7.99
N ILE A 68 -3.83 -6.23 7.86
CA ILE A 68 -3.36 -7.14 8.93
C ILE A 68 -3.05 -6.34 10.21
N VAL A 69 -2.42 -5.16 10.10
CA VAL A 69 -2.17 -4.32 11.29
C VAL A 69 -3.48 -3.88 11.93
N SER A 70 -4.49 -3.50 11.13
CA SER A 70 -5.78 -3.05 11.66
C SER A 70 -6.53 -4.12 12.46
N LEU A 71 -6.28 -5.42 12.22
CA LEU A 71 -6.90 -6.49 13.01
C LEU A 71 -6.49 -6.49 14.49
N PHE A 72 -5.36 -5.87 14.81
CA PHE A 72 -4.85 -5.77 16.17
C PHE A 72 -5.14 -4.42 16.82
N GLU A 73 -5.76 -3.48 16.09
CA GLU A 73 -5.98 -2.11 16.55
C GLU A 73 -6.80 -2.05 17.84
N ASP A 74 -7.88 -2.84 17.91
CA ASP A 74 -8.78 -2.83 19.08
C ASP A 74 -8.24 -3.65 20.26
N SER A 75 -7.56 -4.77 19.99
CA SER A 75 -7.16 -5.73 21.01
C SER A 75 -5.74 -5.52 21.55
N GLY A 76 -4.92 -4.77 20.82
CA GLY A 76 -3.48 -4.74 21.09
C GLY A 76 -2.80 -6.08 20.75
N GLY A 77 -1.48 -6.11 20.84
CA GLY A 77 -0.71 -7.35 20.63
C GLY A 77 -0.19 -7.52 19.21
N GLY A 78 -0.02 -8.77 18.78
CA GLY A 78 0.39 -9.08 17.41
C GLY A 78 1.87 -8.85 17.08
N ARG A 79 2.80 -8.82 18.05
CA ARG A 79 4.24 -8.55 17.80
C ARG A 79 4.85 -9.39 16.67
N LYS A 80 4.50 -10.68 16.58
CA LYS A 80 5.00 -11.57 15.51
C LYS A 80 4.41 -11.19 14.14
N ALA A 81 3.11 -10.85 14.11
CA ALA A 81 2.45 -10.37 12.91
C ALA A 81 3.05 -9.03 12.44
N LEU A 82 3.32 -8.09 13.36
CA LEU A 82 3.97 -6.83 13.05
C LEU A 82 5.39 -7.01 12.50
N LEU A 83 6.16 -7.99 13.01
CA LEU A 83 7.47 -8.33 12.44
C LEU A 83 7.32 -8.85 11.01
N PHE A 84 6.37 -9.77 10.78
CA PHE A 84 6.07 -10.28 9.43
C PHE A 84 5.68 -9.13 8.48
N VAL A 85 4.77 -8.24 8.92
CA VAL A 85 4.37 -7.06 8.15
C VAL A 85 5.57 -6.18 7.80
N THR A 86 6.47 -5.95 8.77
CA THR A 86 7.67 -5.14 8.57
C THR A 86 8.57 -5.73 7.48
N LEU A 87 8.79 -7.03 7.47
CA LEU A 87 9.61 -7.70 6.47
C LEU A 87 8.92 -7.77 5.11
N ALA A 88 7.61 -8.02 5.08
CA ALA A 88 6.83 -8.13 3.86
C ALA A 88 6.58 -6.77 3.16
N LEU A 89 6.72 -5.66 3.87
CA LEU A 89 6.68 -4.32 3.26
C LEU A 89 7.84 -4.09 2.26
N LEU A 90 9.00 -4.69 2.47
CA LEU A 90 10.12 -4.56 1.54
C LEU A 90 9.77 -5.03 0.13
N PRO A 91 9.33 -6.28 -0.11
CA PRO A 91 8.92 -6.70 -1.44
C PRO A 91 7.66 -5.98 -1.94
N ALA A 92 6.73 -5.57 -1.07
CA ALA A 92 5.55 -4.82 -1.48
C ALA A 92 5.89 -3.44 -2.06
N VAL A 93 6.90 -2.75 -1.52
CA VAL A 93 7.27 -1.40 -1.94
C VAL A 93 8.41 -1.41 -2.96
N LEU A 94 9.39 -2.30 -2.81
CA LEU A 94 10.61 -2.33 -3.66
C LEU A 94 10.59 -3.41 -4.75
N GLY A 95 9.62 -4.32 -4.76
CA GLY A 95 9.57 -5.40 -5.74
C GLY A 95 9.44 -4.91 -7.18
N LEU A 96 8.51 -3.98 -7.45
CA LEU A 96 8.36 -3.36 -8.76
C LEU A 96 9.59 -2.52 -9.16
N PRO A 97 10.11 -1.61 -8.30
CA PRO A 97 11.36 -0.91 -8.58
C PRO A 97 12.54 -1.84 -8.92
N ALA A 98 12.75 -2.87 -8.11
CA ALA A 98 13.84 -3.82 -8.32
C ALA A 98 13.72 -4.54 -9.68
N TYR A 99 12.52 -4.94 -10.06
CA TYR A 99 12.24 -5.52 -11.36
C TYR A 99 12.53 -4.54 -12.49
N LEU A 100 12.03 -3.30 -12.41
CA LEU A 100 12.25 -2.29 -13.44
C LEU A 100 13.74 -1.97 -13.62
N LEU A 101 14.50 -1.91 -12.52
CA LEU A 101 15.95 -1.69 -12.56
C LEU A 101 16.73 -2.87 -13.18
N SER A 102 16.16 -4.08 -13.15
CA SER A 102 16.77 -5.26 -13.78
C SER A 102 16.60 -5.30 -15.30
N LEU A 103 15.70 -4.50 -15.87
CA LEU A 103 15.44 -4.47 -17.30
C LEU A 103 16.44 -3.54 -18.01
N PRO A 104 17.10 -4.00 -19.09
CA PRO A 104 18.02 -3.15 -19.85
C PRO A 104 17.29 -2.01 -20.55
N GLY A 105 17.83 -0.80 -20.45
CA GLY A 105 17.35 0.37 -21.20
C GLY A 105 16.12 1.09 -20.65
N THR A 106 15.69 0.77 -19.43
CA THR A 106 14.49 1.39 -18.83
C THR A 106 14.63 2.83 -18.38
N ALA A 107 15.83 3.36 -18.25
CA ALA A 107 16.06 4.71 -17.73
C ALA A 107 16.57 5.67 -18.80
N LYS A 108 15.68 6.37 -19.50
CA LYS A 108 16.04 7.51 -20.36
C LYS A 108 16.56 8.70 -19.55
N SER A 109 16.09 8.89 -18.31
CA SER A 109 16.58 9.88 -17.36
C SER A 109 16.82 9.21 -15.99
N PRO A 110 18.08 8.97 -15.59
CA PRO A 110 18.37 8.28 -14.33
C PRO A 110 17.89 9.05 -13.10
N ILE A 111 17.91 10.39 -13.14
CA ILE A 111 17.52 11.22 -12.00
C ILE A 111 16.02 11.14 -11.76
N LEU A 112 15.19 11.52 -12.73
CA LEU A 112 13.73 11.55 -12.56
C LEU A 112 13.11 10.15 -12.60
N GLY A 113 13.64 9.25 -13.44
CA GLY A 113 13.08 7.91 -13.62
C GLY A 113 13.48 6.90 -12.54
N ILE A 114 14.56 7.15 -11.78
CA ILE A 114 15.07 6.20 -10.79
C ILE A 114 15.26 6.84 -9.41
N PHE A 115 16.08 7.89 -9.29
CA PHE A 115 16.45 8.41 -7.98
C PHE A 115 15.29 9.04 -7.22
N VAL A 116 14.48 9.86 -7.89
CA VAL A 116 13.34 10.52 -7.23
C VAL A 116 12.28 9.51 -6.77
N PRO A 117 11.83 8.55 -7.62
CA PRO A 117 10.92 7.50 -7.18
C PRO A 117 11.47 6.67 -6.02
N LEU A 118 12.73 6.26 -6.08
CA LEU A 118 13.35 5.50 -5.00
C LEU A 118 13.41 6.30 -3.70
N LEU A 119 13.74 7.58 -3.76
CA LEU A 119 13.74 8.46 -2.59
C LEU A 119 12.36 8.52 -1.93
N VAL A 120 11.30 8.67 -2.73
CA VAL A 120 9.90 8.66 -2.24
C VAL A 120 9.56 7.33 -1.58
N LEU A 121 9.90 6.20 -2.22
CA LEU A 121 9.61 4.86 -1.69
C LEU A 121 10.42 4.53 -0.45
N VAL A 122 11.68 4.93 -0.38
CA VAL A 122 12.53 4.79 0.82
C VAL A 122 11.98 5.67 1.95
N GLY A 123 11.52 6.89 1.63
CA GLY A 123 10.83 7.76 2.59
C GLY A 123 9.58 7.10 3.17
N LEU A 124 8.75 6.50 2.30
CA LEU A 124 7.58 5.72 2.72
C LEU A 124 7.98 4.55 3.64
N LEU A 125 8.95 3.75 3.24
CA LEU A 125 9.45 2.63 4.05
C LEU A 125 9.97 3.10 5.41
N THR A 126 10.74 4.17 5.45
CA THR A 126 11.28 4.74 6.70
C THR A 126 10.15 5.21 7.62
N MET A 127 9.14 5.88 7.06
CA MET A 127 7.97 6.34 7.80
C MET A 127 7.21 5.16 8.41
N LEU A 128 6.88 4.14 7.61
CA LEU A 128 6.15 2.96 8.05
C LEU A 128 6.96 2.13 9.03
N TRP A 129 8.27 1.95 8.79
CA TRP A 129 9.16 1.23 9.68
C TRP A 129 9.18 1.82 11.08
N ARG A 130 9.32 3.15 11.18
CA ARG A 130 9.29 3.85 12.48
C ARG A 130 7.98 3.61 13.23
N ARG A 131 6.83 3.63 12.52
CA ARG A 131 5.52 3.38 13.13
C ARG A 131 5.35 1.92 13.54
N LEU A 132 5.76 0.98 12.71
CA LEU A 132 5.73 -0.45 13.01
C LEU A 132 6.68 -0.81 14.16
N ASP A 133 7.86 -0.20 14.25
CA ASP A 133 8.80 -0.43 15.34
C ASP A 133 8.22 0.07 16.68
N ALA A 134 7.62 1.26 16.69
CA ALA A 134 6.91 1.78 17.86
C ALA A 134 5.75 0.85 18.29
N ALA A 135 4.89 0.44 17.35
CA ALA A 135 3.80 -0.48 17.61
C ALA A 135 4.28 -1.87 18.06
N ARG A 136 5.44 -2.33 17.57
CA ARG A 136 6.03 -3.60 17.99
C ARG A 136 6.60 -3.55 19.41
N ARG A 137 7.20 -2.43 19.80
CA ARG A 137 7.70 -2.23 21.18
C ARG A 137 6.55 -2.16 22.17
N GLU A 138 5.54 -1.36 21.83
CA GLU A 138 4.36 -1.14 22.64
C GLU A 138 3.10 -1.33 21.77
N PRO A 139 2.57 -2.58 21.67
CA PRO A 139 1.42 -2.87 20.82
C PRO A 139 0.11 -2.42 21.48
N THR A 140 -0.02 -1.12 21.69
CA THR A 140 -1.21 -0.46 22.21
C THR A 140 -2.15 -0.03 21.09
N PRO A 141 -3.47 0.05 21.31
CA PRO A 141 -4.41 0.55 20.31
C PRO A 141 -4.00 1.89 19.65
N PRO A 142 -3.55 2.91 20.38
CA PRO A 142 -3.10 4.17 19.76
C PRO A 142 -1.90 4.01 18.82
N ASN A 143 -0.91 3.18 19.17
CA ASN A 143 0.26 2.94 18.33
C ASN A 143 -0.10 2.15 17.07
N LEU A 144 -1.00 1.17 17.19
CA LEU A 144 -1.51 0.40 16.06
C LEU A 144 -2.36 1.26 15.13
N GLY A 145 -3.28 2.07 15.67
CA GLY A 145 -4.08 3.02 14.89
C GLY A 145 -3.22 4.07 14.18
N ALA A 146 -2.17 4.57 14.84
CA ALA A 146 -1.19 5.46 14.20
C ALA A 146 -0.45 4.78 13.04
N CYS A 147 -0.15 3.47 13.16
CA CYS A 147 0.47 2.68 12.12
C CYS A 147 -0.48 2.46 10.93
N VAL A 148 -1.74 2.08 11.18
CA VAL A 148 -2.79 1.94 10.16
C VAL A 148 -3.02 3.26 9.42
N GLY A 149 -3.18 4.36 10.16
CA GLY A 149 -3.35 5.69 9.58
C GLY A 149 -2.15 6.14 8.73
N ALA A 150 -0.92 5.81 9.14
CA ALA A 150 0.28 6.05 8.33
C ALA A 150 0.28 5.17 7.07
N GLY A 151 -0.16 3.91 7.17
CA GLY A 151 -0.29 3.00 6.02
C GLY A 151 -1.30 3.51 5.00
N ILE A 152 -2.47 3.94 5.43
CA ILE A 152 -3.50 4.49 4.53
C ILE A 152 -2.98 5.75 3.81
N ARG A 153 -2.37 6.69 4.52
CA ARG A 153 -1.79 7.89 3.90
C ARG A 153 -0.58 7.57 3.03
N GLY A 154 0.19 6.56 3.40
CA GLY A 154 1.36 6.09 2.64
C GLY A 154 1.05 5.57 1.24
N GLU A 155 -0.22 5.22 0.97
CA GLU A 155 -0.70 4.87 -0.37
C GLU A 155 -0.37 5.95 -1.40
N ALA A 156 -0.57 7.23 -1.06
CA ALA A 156 -0.26 8.34 -1.96
C ALA A 156 1.24 8.38 -2.32
N LEU A 157 2.12 8.09 -1.38
CA LEU A 157 3.57 8.01 -1.63
C LEU A 157 3.93 6.77 -2.46
N LEU A 158 3.28 5.63 -2.21
CA LEU A 158 3.46 4.42 -3.01
C LEU A 158 3.07 4.68 -4.47
N MET A 159 1.89 5.27 -4.68
CA MET A 159 1.41 5.61 -6.03
C MET A 159 2.29 6.65 -6.71
N CYS A 160 2.77 7.67 -5.97
CA CYS A 160 3.72 8.65 -6.48
C CYS A 160 5.01 7.96 -6.97
N GLY A 161 5.61 7.12 -6.16
CA GLY A 161 6.83 6.40 -6.53
C GLY A 161 6.63 5.51 -7.75
N PHE A 162 5.55 4.75 -7.80
CA PHE A 162 5.24 3.88 -8.94
C PHE A 162 4.89 4.67 -10.21
N ALA A 163 4.12 5.74 -10.10
CA ALA A 163 3.78 6.60 -11.25
C ALA A 163 5.03 7.24 -11.85
N LEU A 164 5.93 7.76 -11.02
CA LEU A 164 7.19 8.35 -11.50
C LEU A 164 8.08 7.33 -12.20
N MET A 165 8.05 6.06 -11.80
CA MET A 165 8.81 4.99 -12.46
C MET A 165 8.18 4.51 -13.76
N LEU A 166 6.85 4.35 -13.78
CA LEU A 166 6.13 3.77 -14.90
C LEU A 166 5.85 4.80 -16.01
N VAL A 167 5.65 6.07 -15.62
CA VAL A 167 5.25 7.15 -16.53
C VAL A 167 6.26 8.30 -16.44
N HIS A 168 7.54 7.96 -16.56
CA HIS A 168 8.65 8.91 -16.42
C HIS A 168 8.61 10.07 -17.42
N ASP A 169 7.96 9.91 -18.58
CA ASP A 169 7.77 10.97 -19.59
C ASP A 169 6.69 12.00 -19.16
N GLN A 170 5.89 11.69 -18.14
CA GLN A 170 4.82 12.54 -17.60
C GLN A 170 4.87 12.60 -16.06
N PRO A 171 5.89 13.22 -15.46
CA PRO A 171 6.15 13.19 -14.02
C PRO A 171 5.03 13.82 -13.16
N TRP A 172 4.16 14.66 -13.78
CA TRP A 172 3.04 15.30 -13.09
C TRP A 172 2.00 14.31 -12.54
N TRP A 173 1.88 13.08 -13.07
CA TRP A 173 1.05 12.04 -12.45
C TRP A 173 1.56 11.65 -11.06
N GLY A 174 2.89 11.55 -10.91
CA GLY A 174 3.51 11.34 -9.60
C GLY A 174 3.32 12.52 -8.67
N LEU A 175 3.45 13.75 -9.17
CA LEU A 175 3.22 14.97 -8.38
C LEU A 175 1.75 15.09 -7.96
N LEU A 176 0.80 14.73 -8.81
CA LEU A 176 -0.62 14.68 -8.46
C LEU A 176 -0.89 13.67 -7.35
N ALA A 177 -0.33 12.46 -7.44
CA ALA A 177 -0.43 11.46 -6.38
C ALA A 177 0.20 11.96 -5.07
N LEU A 178 1.33 12.65 -5.15
CA LEU A 178 1.99 13.25 -3.98
C LEU A 178 1.14 14.33 -3.32
N ALA A 179 0.44 15.15 -4.11
CA ALA A 179 -0.45 16.20 -3.61
C ALA A 179 -1.66 15.64 -2.81
N MET A 180 -2.05 14.39 -3.07
CA MET A 180 -3.10 13.72 -2.29
C MET A 180 -2.66 13.38 -0.86
N TYR A 181 -1.35 13.30 -0.58
CA TYR A 181 -0.84 12.99 0.75
C TYR A 181 -1.21 14.05 1.80
N PRO A 182 -0.89 15.34 1.61
CA PRO A 182 -1.30 16.38 2.55
C PRO A 182 -2.82 16.58 2.59
N ALA A 183 -3.53 16.42 1.47
CA ALA A 183 -4.98 16.48 1.44
C ALA A 183 -5.62 15.41 2.34
N GLY A 184 -5.17 14.17 2.26
CA GLY A 184 -5.61 13.08 3.14
C GLY A 184 -5.30 13.34 4.62
N ALA A 185 -4.13 13.94 4.93
CA ALA A 185 -3.77 14.31 6.28
C ALA A 185 -4.66 15.42 6.87
N LEU A 186 -5.01 16.42 6.05
CA LEU A 186 -5.92 17.49 6.44
C LEU A 186 -7.34 16.98 6.67
N LEU A 187 -7.86 16.16 5.76
CA LEU A 187 -9.19 15.55 5.88
C LEU A 187 -9.30 14.66 7.12
N SER A 188 -8.28 13.83 7.39
CA SER A 188 -8.29 12.97 8.59
C SER A 188 -8.31 13.78 9.88
N LYS A 189 -7.62 14.93 9.91
CA LYS A 189 -7.64 15.85 11.05
C LYS A 189 -9.00 16.53 11.21
N TRP A 190 -9.64 16.88 10.11
CA TRP A 190 -10.95 17.52 10.11
C TRP A 190 -12.06 16.58 10.61
N ILE A 191 -12.04 15.32 10.13
CA ILE A 191 -12.99 14.28 10.56
C ILE A 191 -12.82 13.93 12.06
N SER A 192 -11.59 13.99 12.58
CA SER A 192 -11.33 13.70 14.00
C SER A 192 -11.77 14.83 14.95
N LEU A 193 -12.13 16.00 14.42
CA LEU A 193 -12.62 17.17 15.18
C LEU A 193 -14.16 17.26 15.22
N THR A 194 -14.85 16.45 14.43
CA THR A 194 -16.31 16.29 14.44
C THR A 194 -16.73 15.01 15.16
#